data_d018f05cb3baffd945f7134da7e02726
#
_entry.id   d018f05cb3baffd945f7134da7e02726
#
_cell.length_a   1.000
_cell.length_b   1.000
_cell.length_c   1.000
_cell.angle_alpha   90.00
_cell.angle_beta   90.00
_cell.angle_gamma   90.00
#
_symmetry.space_group_name_H-M   'P 1'
#
loop_
_entity.id
_entity.type
_entity.pdbx_description
1 polymer ?
#
loop_
_entity_poly.entity_id
_entity_poly.type
_entity_poly.pdbx_seq_one_letter_code
_entity_poly.pdbx_strand_id
1 'polypeptide(L)'
;MVLIGGRTHLLPHEPAALGVALGECLQQDGIELVLDVRAIAARRENSEYVLRLEDGREFRGDRILVATGRRPRTADIGLETVGIEATQGGIPVDTRMRAGERLWAIGDVTGLWQLTHVGKYQGRVAAANILGEPREAHYEAVPRVVYTDPQAAAVGAKSGPFRATAKLSQVAKMATYTRVAAESNGFLTLFSDGQRLTGAVALGPEAGEWIQQATLAIAARIPLPVLGDTIQPFPTFSEVYLEALKSLHQAIQA
;
A
#
# COMPACT_ATOMS: atom_id res chain seq x y z
N MET A 1 -4.73 22.73 6.52
CA MET A 1 -4.97 21.43 7.23
C MET A 1 -3.67 21.01 7.89
N VAL A 2 -3.73 20.42 9.10
CA VAL A 2 -2.55 19.83 9.76
C VAL A 2 -2.73 18.32 9.82
N LEU A 3 -1.74 17.56 9.40
CA LEU A 3 -1.68 16.10 9.50
C LEU A 3 -0.67 15.70 10.55
N ILE A 4 -1.12 15.01 11.60
CA ILE A 4 -0.29 14.61 12.73
C ILE A 4 -0.08 13.10 12.68
N GLY A 5 1.17 12.66 12.74
CA GLY A 5 1.55 11.25 12.65
C GLY A 5 2.65 10.84 13.62
N GLY A 6 2.45 9.74 14.34
CA GLY A 6 3.42 9.20 15.31
C GLY A 6 4.58 8.41 14.67
N ARG A 7 4.92 8.66 13.42
CA ARG A 7 6.04 8.03 12.70
C ARG A 7 6.82 9.09 11.94
N THR A 8 8.06 8.78 11.60
CA THR A 8 9.00 9.71 10.94
C THR A 8 8.64 10.05 9.48
N HIS A 9 7.78 9.27 8.85
CA HIS A 9 7.30 9.50 7.49
C HIS A 9 5.86 9.00 7.32
N LEU A 10 5.18 9.47 6.28
CA LEU A 10 3.86 8.95 5.89
C LEU A 10 3.97 7.50 5.44
N LEU A 11 2.86 6.78 5.44
CA LEU A 11 2.78 5.37 5.03
C LEU A 11 3.83 4.50 5.73
N PRO A 12 3.80 4.38 7.07
CA PRO A 12 4.88 3.76 7.86
C PRO A 12 5.09 2.28 7.57
N HIS A 13 4.16 1.64 6.88
CA HIS A 13 4.27 0.23 6.45
C HIS A 13 4.89 0.08 5.06
N GLU A 14 5.22 1.18 4.36
CA GLU A 14 5.87 1.16 3.06
C GLU A 14 7.32 1.68 3.17
N PRO A 15 8.17 1.52 2.14
CA PRO A 15 9.51 2.09 2.13
C PRO A 15 9.51 3.59 2.40
N ALA A 16 10.44 4.06 3.23
CA ALA A 16 10.49 5.46 3.67
C ALA A 16 10.51 6.46 2.50
N ALA A 17 11.21 6.12 1.40
CA ALA A 17 11.26 6.97 0.20
C ALA A 17 9.85 7.29 -0.36
N LEU A 18 8.91 6.34 -0.32
CA LEU A 18 7.54 6.58 -0.75
C LEU A 18 6.82 7.55 0.19
N GLY A 19 6.94 7.32 1.49
CA GLY A 19 6.28 8.16 2.50
C GLY A 19 6.82 9.58 2.55
N VAL A 20 8.14 9.75 2.38
CA VAL A 20 8.79 11.07 2.31
C VAL A 20 8.31 11.82 1.06
N ALA A 21 8.41 11.21 -0.12
CA ALA A 21 8.00 11.86 -1.38
C ALA A 21 6.50 12.23 -1.39
N LEU A 22 5.63 11.37 -0.84
CA LEU A 22 4.22 11.72 -0.66
C LEU A 22 4.06 12.91 0.29
N GLY A 23 4.83 12.95 1.38
CA GLY A 23 4.84 14.07 2.32
C GLY A 23 5.19 15.38 1.66
N GLU A 24 6.22 15.40 0.82
CA GLU A 24 6.62 16.58 0.03
C GLU A 24 5.48 17.07 -0.88
N CYS A 25 4.77 16.17 -1.57
CA CYS A 25 3.62 16.54 -2.39
C CYS A 25 2.50 17.17 -1.56
N LEU A 26 2.16 16.58 -0.41
CA LEU A 26 1.11 17.12 0.46
C LEU A 26 1.49 18.49 1.07
N GLN A 27 2.77 18.71 1.36
CA GLN A 27 3.25 20.02 1.82
C GLN A 27 3.17 21.09 0.71
N GLN A 28 3.44 20.73 -0.55
CA GLN A 28 3.22 21.60 -1.70
C GLN A 28 1.75 21.98 -1.88
N ASP A 29 0.83 21.09 -1.50
CA ASP A 29 -0.62 21.34 -1.45
C ASP A 29 -1.05 22.16 -0.21
N GLY A 30 -0.11 22.63 0.61
CA GLY A 30 -0.38 23.47 1.79
C GLY A 30 -0.79 22.68 3.03
N ILE A 31 -0.52 21.38 3.09
CA ILE A 31 -0.75 20.57 4.29
C ILE A 31 0.48 20.66 5.20
N GLU A 32 0.28 21.11 6.42
CA GLU A 32 1.32 21.06 7.47
C GLU A 32 1.47 19.63 7.97
N LEU A 33 2.69 19.08 7.93
CA LEU A 33 3.02 17.76 8.46
C LEU A 33 3.71 17.89 9.82
N VAL A 34 3.12 17.25 10.83
CA VAL A 34 3.67 17.15 12.18
C VAL A 34 3.89 15.66 12.47
N LEU A 35 5.09 15.19 12.16
CA LEU A 35 5.47 13.77 12.21
C LEU A 35 6.33 13.48 13.45
N ASP A 36 6.49 12.18 13.74
CA ASP A 36 7.27 11.65 14.86
C ASP A 36 6.79 12.13 16.24
N VAL A 37 5.49 12.39 16.35
CA VAL A 37 4.84 12.83 17.59
C VAL A 37 3.42 12.28 17.67
N ARG A 38 2.99 11.91 18.87
CA ARG A 38 1.65 11.34 19.09
C ARG A 38 0.69 12.36 19.66
N ALA A 39 -0.55 12.32 19.18
CA ALA A 39 -1.66 12.96 19.85
C ALA A 39 -2.04 12.14 21.09
N ILE A 40 -2.11 12.80 22.26
CA ILE A 40 -2.39 12.14 23.55
C ILE A 40 -3.73 12.55 24.14
N ALA A 41 -4.30 13.65 23.71
CA ALA A 41 -5.62 14.09 24.16
C ALA A 41 -6.31 14.93 23.09
N ALA A 42 -7.63 14.82 23.04
CA ALA A 42 -8.50 15.69 22.26
C ALA A 42 -9.61 16.21 23.16
N ARG A 43 -9.93 17.49 23.06
CA ARG A 43 -11.05 18.11 23.77
C ARG A 43 -11.76 19.08 22.85
N ARG A 44 -13.00 19.41 23.18
CA ARG A 44 -13.76 20.46 22.53
C ARG A 44 -13.80 21.69 23.45
N GLU A 45 -13.40 22.82 22.91
CA GLU A 45 -13.50 24.13 23.57
C GLU A 45 -14.36 25.05 22.71
N ASN A 46 -15.52 25.43 23.22
CA ASN A 46 -16.52 26.19 22.46
C ASN A 46 -16.90 25.48 21.13
N SER A 47 -16.57 26.09 19.98
CA SER A 47 -16.81 25.56 18.62
C SER A 47 -15.61 24.85 18.02
N GLU A 48 -14.47 24.85 18.67
CA GLU A 48 -13.22 24.27 18.17
C GLU A 48 -12.84 22.96 18.86
N TYR A 49 -12.08 22.14 18.15
CA TYR A 49 -11.37 21.01 18.70
C TYR A 49 -9.92 21.41 19.00
N VAL A 50 -9.42 20.97 20.15
CA VAL A 50 -8.03 21.15 20.56
C VAL A 50 -7.40 19.77 20.69
N LEU A 51 -6.34 19.52 19.93
CA LEU A 51 -5.55 18.31 19.98
C LEU A 51 -4.23 18.59 20.67
N ARG A 52 -3.92 17.86 21.75
CA ARG A 52 -2.65 17.98 22.49
C ARG A 52 -1.73 16.84 22.13
N LEU A 53 -0.48 17.17 21.84
CA LEU A 53 0.59 16.24 21.53
C LEU A 53 1.42 15.89 22.77
N GLU A 54 2.17 14.80 22.71
CA GLU A 54 3.03 14.32 23.80
C GLU A 54 4.18 15.29 24.14
N ASP A 55 4.61 16.12 23.17
CA ASP A 55 5.61 17.16 23.34
C ASP A 55 5.06 18.48 23.89
N GLY A 56 3.78 18.53 24.23
CA GLY A 56 3.11 19.67 24.82
C GLY A 56 2.50 20.65 23.82
N ARG A 57 2.76 20.55 22.52
CA ARG A 57 2.11 21.38 21.49
C ARG A 57 0.62 21.13 21.44
N GLU A 58 -0.14 22.17 21.10
CA GLU A 58 -1.58 22.10 20.87
C GLU A 58 -1.94 22.63 19.48
N PHE A 59 -2.83 21.91 18.80
CA PHE A 59 -3.40 22.30 17.52
C PHE A 59 -4.90 22.50 17.65
N ARG A 60 -5.43 23.56 17.02
CA ARG A 60 -6.83 23.93 17.04
C ARG A 60 -7.43 23.85 15.65
N GLY A 61 -8.69 23.46 15.56
CA GLY A 61 -9.43 23.38 14.30
C GLY A 61 -10.93 23.21 14.51
N ASP A 62 -11.69 23.54 13.49
CA ASP A 62 -13.14 23.40 13.46
C ASP A 62 -13.62 21.97 13.20
N ARG A 63 -12.71 21.14 12.73
CA ARG A 63 -12.94 19.69 12.46
C ARG A 63 -11.72 18.87 12.90
N ILE A 64 -12.01 17.63 13.32
CA ILE A 64 -11.01 16.61 13.60
C ILE A 64 -11.37 15.32 12.88
N LEU A 65 -10.40 14.74 12.15
CA LEU A 65 -10.48 13.42 11.57
C LEU A 65 -9.55 12.47 12.32
N VAL A 66 -10.10 11.38 12.84
CA VAL A 66 -9.32 10.33 13.52
C VAL A 66 -9.13 9.16 12.55
N ALA A 67 -7.89 8.97 12.10
CA ALA A 67 -7.48 7.92 11.16
C ALA A 67 -6.31 7.09 11.73
N THR A 68 -6.39 6.68 12.99
CA THR A 68 -5.29 6.10 13.77
C THR A 68 -5.17 4.58 13.63
N GLY A 69 -5.87 3.97 12.69
CA GLY A 69 -5.79 2.54 12.39
C GLY A 69 -7.12 1.81 12.42
N ARG A 70 -7.05 0.50 12.28
CA ARG A 70 -8.20 -0.42 12.30
C ARG A 70 -7.91 -1.59 13.21
N ARG A 71 -8.98 -2.12 13.83
CA ARG A 71 -8.94 -3.36 14.59
C ARG A 71 -10.05 -4.28 14.09
N PRO A 72 -9.79 -5.59 13.95
CA PRO A 72 -10.84 -6.57 13.67
C PRO A 72 -11.95 -6.49 14.73
N ARG A 73 -13.21 -6.49 14.30
CA ARG A 73 -14.35 -6.57 15.21
C ARG A 73 -14.74 -8.03 15.38
N THR A 74 -14.26 -8.64 16.45
CA THR A 74 -14.45 -10.07 16.74
C THR A 74 -15.11 -10.30 18.09
N ALA A 75 -15.34 -9.25 18.89
CA ALA A 75 -16.07 -9.34 20.16
C ALA A 75 -17.57 -9.49 19.91
N ASP A 76 -18.23 -10.22 20.80
CA ASP A 76 -19.70 -10.34 20.88
C ASP A 76 -20.39 -10.92 19.62
N ILE A 77 -19.69 -11.74 18.84
CA ILE A 77 -20.26 -12.44 17.67
C ILE A 77 -20.43 -13.96 17.90
N GLY A 78 -20.27 -14.43 19.13
CA GLY A 78 -20.54 -15.81 19.54
C GLY A 78 -19.47 -16.82 19.10
N LEU A 79 -18.22 -16.41 18.87
CA LEU A 79 -17.14 -17.32 18.44
C LEU A 79 -16.88 -18.44 19.44
N GLU A 80 -17.07 -18.19 20.73
CA GLU A 80 -16.96 -19.15 21.82
C GLU A 80 -17.95 -20.33 21.68
N THR A 81 -19.11 -20.09 21.08
CA THR A 81 -20.13 -21.15 20.87
C THR A 81 -19.71 -22.16 19.81
N VAL A 82 -18.73 -21.82 18.97
CA VAL A 82 -18.15 -22.69 17.93
C VAL A 82 -16.69 -23.05 18.22
N GLY A 83 -16.23 -22.77 19.45
CA GLY A 83 -14.89 -23.15 19.92
C GLY A 83 -13.75 -22.34 19.26
N ILE A 84 -14.02 -21.13 18.81
CA ILE A 84 -13.02 -20.23 18.21
C ILE A 84 -12.65 -19.13 19.20
N GLU A 85 -11.35 -18.96 19.40
CA GLU A 85 -10.79 -17.85 20.14
C GLU A 85 -10.21 -16.81 19.15
N ALA A 86 -10.81 -15.62 19.11
CA ALA A 86 -10.22 -14.50 18.38
C ALA A 86 -9.03 -13.93 19.15
N THR A 87 -7.98 -13.58 18.43
CA THR A 87 -6.84 -12.85 18.98
C THR A 87 -7.04 -11.35 18.80
N GLN A 88 -6.13 -10.53 19.35
CA GLN A 88 -6.10 -9.09 19.02
C GLN A 88 -5.85 -8.83 17.52
N GLY A 89 -5.24 -9.79 16.82
CA GLY A 89 -5.00 -9.75 15.38
C GLY A 89 -6.21 -10.16 14.53
N GLY A 90 -7.27 -10.70 15.12
CA GLY A 90 -8.45 -11.19 14.41
C GLY A 90 -8.71 -12.67 14.59
N ILE A 91 -9.56 -13.25 13.75
CA ILE A 91 -9.89 -14.69 13.71
C ILE A 91 -8.78 -15.41 12.96
N PRO A 92 -8.03 -16.34 13.61
CA PRO A 92 -7.00 -17.13 12.92
C PRO A 92 -7.61 -18.00 11.82
N VAL A 93 -6.96 -18.04 10.66
CA VAL A 93 -7.36 -18.89 9.53
C VAL A 93 -6.14 -19.57 8.92
N ASP A 94 -6.35 -20.74 8.32
CA ASP A 94 -5.34 -21.39 7.48
C ASP A 94 -5.28 -20.78 6.07
N THR A 95 -4.42 -21.34 5.19
CA THR A 95 -4.28 -20.90 3.78
C THR A 95 -5.55 -21.09 2.96
N ARG A 96 -6.51 -21.89 3.44
CA ARG A 96 -7.81 -22.13 2.81
C ARG A 96 -8.93 -21.29 3.41
N MET A 97 -8.57 -20.28 4.23
CA MET A 97 -9.48 -19.41 4.97
C MET A 97 -10.35 -20.16 6.01
N ARG A 98 -9.95 -21.36 6.42
CA ARG A 98 -10.70 -22.13 7.41
C ARG A 98 -10.31 -21.65 8.82
N ALA A 99 -11.31 -21.30 9.63
CA ALA A 99 -11.16 -20.92 11.03
C ALA A 99 -11.47 -22.08 11.99
N GLY A 100 -12.23 -23.08 11.53
CA GLY A 100 -12.64 -24.25 12.32
C GLY A 100 -13.38 -25.28 11.47
N GLU A 101 -13.96 -26.28 12.11
CA GLU A 101 -14.76 -27.28 11.42
C GLU A 101 -15.98 -26.61 10.76
N ARG A 102 -16.09 -26.71 9.43
CA ARG A 102 -17.16 -26.09 8.62
C ARG A 102 -17.31 -24.57 8.84
N LEU A 103 -16.25 -23.90 9.27
CA LEU A 103 -16.24 -22.47 9.52
C LEU A 103 -15.08 -21.81 8.76
N TRP A 104 -15.38 -20.72 8.06
CA TRP A 104 -14.42 -19.89 7.34
C TRP A 104 -14.55 -18.44 7.78
N ALA A 105 -13.42 -17.71 7.83
CA ALA A 105 -13.40 -16.29 8.07
C ALA A 105 -12.64 -15.57 6.93
N ILE A 106 -13.17 -14.44 6.46
CA ILE A 106 -12.63 -13.66 5.36
C ILE A 106 -12.71 -12.16 5.64
N GLY A 107 -11.85 -11.40 4.98
CA GLY A 107 -11.82 -9.94 5.08
C GLY A 107 -11.19 -9.44 6.38
N ASP A 108 -11.58 -8.26 6.79
CA ASP A 108 -10.96 -7.51 7.90
C ASP A 108 -10.97 -8.24 9.24
N VAL A 109 -11.95 -9.13 9.47
CA VAL A 109 -12.03 -9.90 10.72
C VAL A 109 -10.90 -10.90 10.91
N THR A 110 -10.20 -11.28 9.83
CA THR A 110 -9.03 -12.16 9.90
C THR A 110 -7.76 -11.43 10.33
N GLY A 111 -7.76 -10.10 10.29
CA GLY A 111 -6.58 -9.26 10.51
C GLY A 111 -5.52 -9.34 9.38
N LEU A 112 -5.72 -10.23 8.41
CA LEU A 112 -4.84 -10.40 7.25
C LEU A 112 -5.22 -9.39 6.17
N TRP A 113 -4.34 -8.40 5.90
CA TRP A 113 -4.56 -7.47 4.81
C TRP A 113 -5.95 -6.81 4.80
N GLN A 114 -6.19 -5.85 5.69
CA GLN A 114 -7.47 -5.14 5.82
C GLN A 114 -7.77 -4.25 4.60
N LEU A 115 -7.93 -4.91 3.43
CA LEU A 115 -8.16 -4.32 2.12
C LEU A 115 -9.35 -5.00 1.44
N THR A 116 -10.25 -4.22 0.87
CA THR A 116 -11.49 -4.72 0.24
C THR A 116 -11.23 -5.77 -0.84
N HIS A 117 -10.23 -5.55 -1.70
CA HIS A 117 -9.88 -6.49 -2.77
C HIS A 117 -9.29 -7.80 -2.24
N VAL A 118 -8.59 -7.77 -1.09
CA VAL A 118 -8.12 -8.99 -0.42
C VAL A 118 -9.30 -9.75 0.18
N GLY A 119 -10.25 -9.08 0.84
CA GLY A 119 -11.47 -9.75 1.32
C GLY A 119 -12.26 -10.43 0.21
N LYS A 120 -12.38 -9.79 -0.96
CA LYS A 120 -12.99 -10.39 -2.16
C LYS A 120 -12.21 -11.61 -2.68
N TYR A 121 -10.88 -11.54 -2.66
CA TYR A 121 -10.02 -12.67 -3.02
C TYR A 121 -10.18 -13.84 -2.05
N GLN A 122 -10.15 -13.57 -0.74
CA GLN A 122 -10.36 -14.57 0.32
C GLN A 122 -11.75 -15.22 0.21
N GLY A 123 -12.79 -14.44 -0.14
CA GLY A 123 -14.13 -14.98 -0.41
C GLY A 123 -14.16 -16.01 -1.53
N ARG A 124 -13.41 -15.80 -2.61
CA ARG A 124 -13.28 -16.79 -3.69
C ARG A 124 -12.54 -18.05 -3.24
N VAL A 125 -11.50 -17.90 -2.39
CA VAL A 125 -10.78 -19.03 -1.81
C VAL A 125 -11.69 -19.85 -0.90
N ALA A 126 -12.41 -19.19 0.01
CA ALA A 126 -13.34 -19.87 0.92
C ALA A 126 -14.47 -20.59 0.16
N ALA A 127 -15.08 -19.91 -0.82
CA ALA A 127 -16.17 -20.50 -1.63
C ALA A 127 -15.70 -21.74 -2.39
N ALA A 128 -14.53 -21.73 -3.01
CA ALA A 128 -13.96 -22.91 -3.69
C ALA A 128 -13.80 -24.08 -2.72
N ASN A 129 -13.22 -23.84 -1.52
CA ASN A 129 -13.04 -24.89 -0.53
C ASN A 129 -14.38 -25.43 0.04
N ILE A 130 -15.40 -24.59 0.18
CA ILE A 130 -16.74 -25.00 0.59
C ILE A 130 -17.35 -25.93 -0.46
N LEU A 131 -17.11 -25.67 -1.74
CA LEU A 131 -17.60 -26.47 -2.85
C LEU A 131 -16.76 -27.74 -3.14
N GLY A 132 -15.70 -27.98 -2.35
CA GLY A 132 -14.82 -29.14 -2.51
C GLY A 132 -13.71 -28.94 -3.53
N GLU A 133 -13.47 -27.73 -4.01
CA GLU A 133 -12.39 -27.36 -4.93
C GLU A 133 -11.21 -26.84 -4.09
N PRO A 134 -10.11 -27.62 -3.90
CA PRO A 134 -8.99 -27.22 -3.06
C PRO A 134 -8.30 -25.95 -3.61
N ARG A 135 -8.30 -24.86 -2.84
CA ARG A 135 -7.67 -23.60 -3.20
C ARG A 135 -6.99 -22.97 -2.01
N GLU A 136 -5.76 -22.52 -2.20
CA GLU A 136 -5.00 -21.82 -1.16
C GLU A 136 -4.85 -20.33 -1.50
N ALA A 137 -4.75 -19.51 -0.46
CA ALA A 137 -4.52 -18.08 -0.59
C ALA A 137 -3.03 -17.79 -0.67
N HIS A 138 -2.65 -16.92 -1.62
CA HIS A 138 -1.30 -16.44 -1.85
C HIS A 138 -1.27 -14.92 -1.74
N TYR A 139 -0.31 -14.37 -0.98
CA TYR A 139 -0.26 -12.94 -0.66
C TYR A 139 1.05 -12.26 -1.10
N GLU A 140 1.88 -12.92 -1.91
CA GLU A 140 3.16 -12.37 -2.37
C GLU A 140 2.99 -11.11 -3.23
N ALA A 141 1.86 -11.00 -3.92
CA ALA A 141 1.56 -9.92 -4.87
C ALA A 141 0.27 -9.15 -4.50
N VAL A 142 0.13 -8.76 -3.23
CA VAL A 142 -1.00 -7.91 -2.81
C VAL A 142 -0.71 -6.46 -3.15
N PRO A 143 -1.44 -5.83 -4.10
CA PRO A 143 -1.29 -4.42 -4.38
C PRO A 143 -1.92 -3.59 -3.26
N ARG A 144 -1.25 -2.50 -2.90
CA ARG A 144 -1.68 -1.54 -1.89
C ARG A 144 -1.67 -0.15 -2.51
N VAL A 145 -2.77 0.55 -2.44
CA VAL A 145 -2.91 1.88 -3.06
C VAL A 145 -3.50 2.87 -2.06
N VAL A 146 -2.92 4.04 -1.99
CA VAL A 146 -3.47 5.22 -1.31
C VAL A 146 -3.85 6.23 -2.38
N TYR A 147 -5.13 6.59 -2.39
CA TYR A 147 -5.75 7.41 -3.43
C TYR A 147 -5.62 8.91 -3.15
N THR A 148 -4.41 9.32 -2.81
CA THR A 148 -3.99 10.73 -2.78
C THR A 148 -3.78 11.24 -4.21
N ASP A 149 -3.46 12.50 -4.37
CA ASP A 149 -3.04 13.08 -5.63
C ASP A 149 -1.67 13.76 -5.43
N PRO A 150 -0.58 13.15 -5.90
CA PRO A 150 -0.48 11.89 -6.66
C PRO A 150 -0.79 10.64 -5.83
N GLN A 151 -1.18 9.54 -6.50
CA GLN A 151 -1.41 8.25 -5.85
C GLN A 151 -0.10 7.61 -5.40
N ALA A 152 -0.12 6.98 -4.23
CA ALA A 152 0.97 6.13 -3.75
C ALA A 152 0.56 4.66 -3.86
N ALA A 153 1.36 3.83 -4.53
CA ALA A 153 1.08 2.42 -4.73
C ALA A 153 2.29 1.55 -4.40
N ALA A 154 2.03 0.33 -3.95
CA ALA A 154 3.07 -0.65 -3.64
C ALA A 154 2.57 -2.08 -3.85
N VAL A 155 3.48 -3.02 -4.13
CA VAL A 155 3.21 -4.45 -4.22
C VAL A 155 4.44 -5.25 -3.82
N GLY A 156 4.25 -6.43 -3.24
CA GLY A 156 5.31 -7.36 -2.89
C GLY A 156 6.25 -6.87 -1.79
N ALA A 157 7.51 -7.22 -1.91
CA ALA A 157 8.57 -6.89 -0.97
C ALA A 157 8.88 -5.39 -0.94
N LYS A 158 9.37 -4.91 0.21
CA LYS A 158 9.72 -3.50 0.46
C LYS A 158 11.21 -3.21 0.29
N SER A 159 11.98 -4.24 0.00
CA SER A 159 13.42 -4.23 -0.25
C SER A 159 13.82 -5.47 -1.03
N GLY A 160 15.03 -5.50 -1.56
CA GLY A 160 15.60 -6.65 -2.24
C GLY A 160 17.10 -6.49 -2.43
N PRO A 161 17.81 -7.57 -2.83
CA PRO A 161 19.24 -7.51 -3.16
C PRO A 161 19.55 -6.46 -4.24
N PHE A 162 18.67 -6.35 -5.22
CA PHE A 162 18.77 -5.36 -6.30
C PHE A 162 17.56 -4.43 -6.29
N ARG A 163 17.82 -3.15 -6.54
CA ARG A 163 16.79 -2.14 -6.70
C ARG A 163 17.16 -1.14 -7.79
N ALA A 164 16.15 -0.62 -8.48
CA ALA A 164 16.31 0.51 -9.37
C ALA A 164 15.12 1.45 -9.28
N THR A 165 15.37 2.74 -9.48
CA THR A 165 14.34 3.78 -9.46
C THR A 165 14.39 4.56 -10.76
N ALA A 166 13.24 4.71 -11.42
CA ALA A 166 13.04 5.62 -12.54
C ALA A 166 12.09 6.74 -12.13
N LYS A 167 12.34 7.95 -12.60
CA LYS A 167 11.49 9.12 -12.35
C LYS A 167 10.43 9.24 -13.43
N LEU A 168 9.22 9.65 -13.08
CA LEU A 168 8.15 9.91 -14.06
C LEU A 168 8.50 11.08 -15.01
N SER A 169 9.36 12.02 -14.61
CA SER A 169 9.86 13.07 -15.51
C SER A 169 10.63 12.53 -16.73
N GLN A 170 11.01 11.26 -16.73
CA GLN A 170 11.68 10.60 -17.85
C GLN A 170 10.71 10.07 -18.91
N VAL A 171 9.40 10.04 -18.65
CA VAL A 171 8.41 9.52 -19.59
C VAL A 171 7.60 10.62 -20.26
N ALA A 172 7.33 10.45 -21.57
CA ALA A 172 6.68 11.45 -22.40
C ALA A 172 5.25 11.81 -21.93
N LYS A 173 4.54 10.89 -21.30
CA LYS A 173 3.18 11.12 -20.77
C LYS A 173 3.12 12.31 -19.82
N MET A 174 4.17 12.57 -19.04
CA MET A 174 4.23 13.71 -18.13
C MET A 174 4.10 15.06 -18.83
N ALA A 175 4.67 15.20 -20.02
CA ALA A 175 4.58 16.43 -20.81
C ALA A 175 3.15 16.76 -21.27
N THR A 176 2.28 15.76 -21.36
CA THR A 176 0.86 15.91 -21.75
C THR A 176 -0.09 16.00 -20.54
N TYR A 177 0.40 15.77 -19.35
CA TYR A 177 -0.37 15.84 -18.12
C TYR A 177 -0.39 17.27 -17.61
N THR A 178 -1.51 17.97 -17.79
CA THR A 178 -1.64 19.43 -17.60
C THR A 178 -1.66 19.88 -16.14
N ARG A 179 -1.69 18.97 -15.18
CA ARG A 179 -1.59 19.30 -13.76
C ARG A 179 -0.12 19.50 -13.40
N VAL A 180 0.15 20.27 -12.35
CA VAL A 180 1.46 20.60 -11.74
C VAL A 180 2.44 19.41 -11.57
N ALA A 181 2.04 18.24 -12.02
CA ALA A 181 2.78 16.99 -12.04
C ALA A 181 4.07 17.01 -12.91
N ALA A 182 4.28 18.00 -13.76
CA ALA A 182 5.58 18.17 -14.48
C ALA A 182 6.76 18.37 -13.50
N GLU A 183 6.49 18.88 -12.30
CA GLU A 183 7.44 19.02 -11.19
C GLU A 183 7.29 17.91 -10.15
N SER A 184 6.45 16.90 -10.41
CA SER A 184 6.18 15.88 -9.43
C SER A 184 7.41 15.02 -9.15
N ASN A 185 7.69 14.78 -7.87
CA ASN A 185 8.65 13.80 -7.38
C ASN A 185 8.21 12.34 -7.69
N GLY A 186 7.36 12.14 -8.70
CA GLY A 186 6.82 10.86 -9.10
C GLY A 186 7.90 9.89 -9.57
N PHE A 187 7.77 8.63 -9.18
CA PHE A 187 8.77 7.60 -9.49
C PHE A 187 8.18 6.19 -9.45
N LEU A 188 8.93 5.26 -10.03
CA LEU A 188 8.79 3.81 -9.84
C LEU A 188 10.10 3.26 -9.31
N THR A 189 10.07 2.56 -8.17
CA THR A 189 11.17 1.74 -7.69
C THR A 189 10.81 0.27 -7.82
N LEU A 190 11.67 -0.51 -8.46
CA LEU A 190 11.57 -1.96 -8.57
C LEU A 190 12.57 -2.64 -7.63
N PHE A 191 12.15 -3.73 -7.00
CA PHE A 191 13.00 -4.64 -6.20
C PHE A 191 13.06 -5.99 -6.88
N SER A 192 14.24 -6.63 -6.85
CA SER A 192 14.48 -7.91 -7.52
C SER A 192 15.40 -8.81 -6.72
N ASP A 193 15.27 -10.12 -6.95
CA ASP A 193 16.21 -11.16 -6.51
C ASP A 193 17.36 -11.41 -7.52
N GLY A 194 17.37 -10.67 -8.65
CA GLY A 194 18.31 -10.84 -9.77
C GLY A 194 17.71 -11.63 -10.95
N GLN A 195 16.61 -12.34 -10.76
CA GLN A 195 15.94 -13.13 -11.82
C GLN A 195 14.55 -12.60 -12.16
N ARG A 196 13.82 -12.07 -11.15
CA ARG A 196 12.45 -11.59 -11.28
C ARG A 196 12.18 -10.46 -10.30
N LEU A 197 11.05 -9.78 -10.47
CA LEU A 197 10.61 -8.77 -9.51
C LEU A 197 10.12 -9.46 -8.24
N THR A 198 10.49 -8.88 -7.10
CA THR A 198 10.02 -9.25 -5.76
C THR A 198 9.14 -8.19 -5.15
N GLY A 199 9.23 -6.94 -5.62
CA GLY A 199 8.42 -5.84 -5.15
C GLY A 199 8.51 -4.62 -6.04
N ALA A 200 7.58 -3.69 -5.85
CA ALA A 200 7.58 -2.37 -6.48
C ALA A 200 6.90 -1.35 -5.58
N VAL A 201 7.36 -0.10 -5.65
CA VAL A 201 6.68 1.07 -5.08
C VAL A 201 6.65 2.20 -6.09
N ALA A 202 5.55 2.94 -6.08
CA ALA A 202 5.24 3.95 -7.07
C ALA A 202 4.58 5.17 -6.45
N LEU A 203 4.94 6.35 -6.89
CA LEU A 203 4.27 7.61 -6.63
C LEU A 203 3.99 8.29 -7.96
N GLY A 204 2.74 8.66 -8.22
CA GLY A 204 2.41 9.37 -9.45
C GLY A 204 0.93 9.32 -9.79
N PRO A 205 0.51 10.06 -10.84
CA PRO A 205 -0.85 9.97 -11.34
C PRO A 205 -1.17 8.53 -11.72
N GLU A 206 -2.37 8.07 -11.35
CA GLU A 206 -2.87 6.74 -11.71
C GLU A 206 -1.96 5.56 -11.28
N ALA A 207 -1.09 5.76 -10.25
CA ALA A 207 -0.14 4.71 -9.82
C ALA A 207 -0.83 3.39 -9.46
N GLY A 208 -2.07 3.44 -8.98
CA GLY A 208 -2.89 2.27 -8.71
C GLY A 208 -3.20 1.43 -9.94
N GLU A 209 -3.23 2.04 -11.14
CA GLU A 209 -3.48 1.34 -12.40
C GLU A 209 -2.20 0.71 -12.95
N TRP A 210 -1.15 1.48 -13.12
CA TRP A 210 0.07 0.95 -13.75
C TRP A 210 0.95 0.11 -12.81
N ILE A 211 0.74 0.11 -11.47
CA ILE A 211 1.38 -0.85 -10.55
C ILE A 211 0.95 -2.30 -10.82
N GLN A 212 -0.17 -2.51 -11.53
CA GLN A 212 -0.68 -3.84 -11.86
C GLN A 212 0.28 -4.64 -12.74
N GLN A 213 1.13 -3.99 -13.53
CA GLN A 213 2.18 -4.68 -14.28
C GLN A 213 3.16 -5.40 -13.34
N ALA A 214 3.63 -4.74 -12.29
CA ALA A 214 4.48 -5.38 -11.27
C ALA A 214 3.70 -6.44 -10.48
N THR A 215 2.42 -6.19 -10.16
CA THR A 215 1.57 -7.16 -9.47
C THR A 215 1.47 -8.47 -10.25
N LEU A 216 1.17 -8.39 -11.55
CA LEU A 216 1.12 -9.57 -12.42
C LEU A 216 2.48 -10.24 -12.55
N ALA A 217 3.54 -9.45 -12.71
CA ALA A 217 4.91 -9.97 -12.85
C ALA A 217 5.35 -10.79 -11.62
N ILE A 218 5.03 -10.29 -10.41
CA ILE A 218 5.35 -10.99 -9.16
C ILE A 218 4.47 -12.24 -9.01
N ALA A 219 3.16 -12.11 -9.19
CA ALA A 219 2.21 -13.22 -9.05
C ALA A 219 2.50 -14.38 -9.99
N ALA A 220 2.83 -14.07 -11.25
CA ALA A 220 3.15 -15.05 -12.29
C ALA A 220 4.65 -15.43 -12.32
N ARG A 221 5.48 -14.84 -11.44
CA ARG A 221 6.93 -15.07 -11.37
C ARG A 221 7.63 -14.85 -12.70
N ILE A 222 7.25 -13.78 -13.42
CA ILE A 222 7.77 -13.47 -14.76
C ILE A 222 9.27 -13.15 -14.69
N PRO A 223 10.11 -13.79 -15.54
CA PRO A 223 11.54 -13.49 -15.60
C PRO A 223 11.81 -12.06 -16.07
N LEU A 224 12.87 -11.41 -15.52
CA LEU A 224 13.24 -10.04 -15.91
C LEU A 224 13.46 -9.85 -17.42
N PRO A 225 14.07 -10.78 -18.19
CA PRO A 225 14.21 -10.62 -19.64
C PRO A 225 12.87 -10.48 -20.35
N VAL A 226 11.84 -11.23 -19.93
CA VAL A 226 10.48 -11.14 -20.51
C VAL A 226 9.87 -9.77 -20.24
N LEU A 227 10.03 -9.26 -19.03
CA LEU A 227 9.54 -7.91 -18.68
C LEU A 227 10.28 -6.82 -19.47
N GLY A 228 11.59 -6.95 -19.65
CA GLY A 228 12.41 -6.02 -20.42
C GLY A 228 12.08 -6.00 -21.92
N ASP A 229 11.58 -7.12 -22.46
CA ASP A 229 11.17 -7.25 -23.87
C ASP A 229 9.67 -6.91 -24.09
N THR A 230 8.96 -6.52 -23.03
CA THR A 230 7.54 -6.18 -23.12
C THR A 230 7.36 -4.79 -23.74
N ILE A 231 6.60 -4.71 -24.85
CA ILE A 231 6.29 -3.44 -25.52
C ILE A 231 5.35 -2.62 -24.62
N GLN A 232 5.75 -1.39 -24.31
CA GLN A 232 4.93 -0.44 -23.57
C GLN A 232 4.21 0.52 -24.56
N PRO A 233 2.92 0.80 -24.34
CA PRO A 233 2.21 1.76 -25.18
C PRO A 233 2.72 3.19 -24.94
N PHE A 234 2.85 3.98 -26.02
CA PHE A 234 3.32 5.37 -26.00
C PHE A 234 2.19 6.34 -26.37
N PRO A 235 2.03 7.49 -25.70
CA PRO A 235 2.65 7.89 -24.43
C PRO A 235 1.83 7.42 -23.22
N THR A 236 2.44 6.70 -22.29
CA THR A 236 1.77 6.25 -21.05
C THR A 236 2.69 6.34 -19.83
N PHE A 237 2.11 6.29 -18.62
CA PHE A 237 2.91 6.19 -17.40
C PHE A 237 3.64 4.84 -17.29
N SER A 238 3.14 3.79 -17.94
CA SER A 238 3.78 2.47 -17.93
C SER A 238 5.16 2.45 -18.58
N GLU A 239 5.51 3.44 -19.42
CA GLU A 239 6.86 3.56 -19.99
C GLU A 239 7.94 3.69 -18.91
N VAL A 240 7.60 4.13 -17.70
CA VAL A 240 8.53 4.19 -16.57
C VAL A 240 9.15 2.82 -16.24
N TYR A 241 8.44 1.72 -16.57
CA TYR A 241 8.98 0.37 -16.40
C TYR A 241 10.20 0.12 -17.30
N LEU A 242 10.25 0.67 -18.52
CA LEU A 242 11.39 0.52 -19.43
C LEU A 242 12.67 1.08 -18.78
N GLU A 243 12.59 2.30 -18.24
CA GLU A 243 13.73 2.95 -17.59
C GLU A 243 14.11 2.26 -16.28
N ALA A 244 13.12 1.86 -15.49
CA ALA A 244 13.37 1.16 -14.22
C ALA A 244 14.00 -0.24 -14.46
N LEU A 245 13.53 -1.01 -15.45
CA LEU A 245 14.06 -2.33 -15.79
C LEU A 245 15.47 -2.24 -16.39
N LYS A 246 15.74 -1.23 -17.26
CA LYS A 246 17.06 -0.95 -17.79
C LYS A 246 18.08 -0.67 -16.67
N SER A 247 17.70 0.21 -15.74
CA SER A 247 18.54 0.54 -14.58
C SER A 247 18.74 -0.67 -13.64
N LEU A 248 17.69 -1.49 -13.47
CA LEU A 248 17.75 -2.70 -12.67
C LEU A 248 18.71 -3.73 -13.29
N HIS A 249 18.65 -3.91 -14.62
CA HIS A 249 19.56 -4.79 -15.35
C HIS A 249 21.03 -4.39 -15.16
N GLN A 250 21.31 -3.08 -15.25
CA GLN A 250 22.66 -2.54 -14.99
C GLN A 250 23.12 -2.82 -13.56
N ALA A 251 22.24 -2.63 -12.57
CA ALA A 251 22.56 -2.89 -11.16
C ALA A 251 22.79 -4.39 -10.84
N ILE A 252 22.23 -5.31 -11.65
CA ILE A 252 22.44 -6.76 -11.49
C ILE A 252 23.76 -7.20 -12.10
N GLN A 253 24.22 -6.50 -13.16
CA GLN A 253 25.49 -6.83 -13.85
C GLN A 253 26.72 -6.20 -13.21
N ALA A 254 26.55 -5.19 -12.33
CA ALA A 254 27.62 -4.48 -11.62
C ALA A 254 28.11 -5.27 -10.41
#